data_51fc93908c07541f672a0c9f019b6544
#
_entry.id   51fc93908c07541f672a0c9f019b6544
#
_cell.length_a   1.000
_cell.length_b   1.000
_cell.length_c   1.000
_cell.angle_alpha   90.00
_cell.angle_beta   90.00
_cell.angle_gamma   90.00
#
_symmetry.space_group_name_H-M   'P 1'
#
loop_
_entity.id
_entity.type
_entity.pdbx_description
1 polymer ?
#
loop_
_entity_poly.entity_id
_entity_poly.type
_entity_poly.pdbx_seq_one_letter_code
_entity_poly.pdbx_strand_id
1 'polypeptide(L)'
;VAAAHTTRSSAGGHSFPLDFASISFLIVDDQPFTRRLVRSMLHGFGSREVYEAASAAEALELARGTMPNIIITDLMMPDLNGLKFIKMLKAPSAPISRIPIIVLSGYLTKTAALGVNEAGVDELLVKPVSPKALYEHISRIVLRKDQANPPTAFVQNQRRRAELHKKKAGDLALL
;
A
#
# COMPACT_ATOMS: atom_id res chain seq x y z
N VAL A 1 38.52 6.10 -41.75
CA VAL A 1 37.90 5.09 -40.87
C VAL A 1 37.88 5.67 -39.46
N ALA A 2 36.76 6.22 -39.05
CA ALA A 2 36.56 6.79 -37.71
C ALA A 2 35.56 5.93 -36.95
N ALA A 3 36.04 5.31 -35.90
CA ALA A 3 35.22 4.53 -34.98
C ALA A 3 34.53 5.46 -33.99
N ALA A 4 33.20 5.45 -33.99
CA ALA A 4 32.37 6.15 -33.00
C ALA A 4 32.35 5.36 -31.70
N HIS A 5 32.94 5.93 -30.65
CA HIS A 5 32.78 5.44 -29.29
C HIS A 5 31.44 5.91 -28.72
N THR A 6 30.48 5.01 -28.66
CA THR A 6 29.22 5.21 -27.92
C THR A 6 29.49 4.98 -26.44
N THR A 7 29.66 6.03 -25.67
CA THR A 7 29.69 5.97 -24.19
C THR A 7 28.33 5.65 -23.69
N ARG A 8 28.09 4.40 -23.28
CA ARG A 8 26.97 4.01 -22.44
C ARG A 8 27.16 4.62 -21.05
N SER A 9 26.42 5.66 -20.75
CA SER A 9 26.24 6.17 -19.39
C SER A 9 25.50 5.12 -18.58
N SER A 10 26.21 4.37 -17.77
CA SER A 10 25.64 3.50 -16.76
C SER A 10 25.29 4.35 -15.55
N ALA A 11 24.12 4.98 -15.57
CA ALA A 11 23.49 5.45 -14.35
C ALA A 11 23.18 4.19 -13.52
N GLY A 12 23.89 4.01 -12.42
CA GLY A 12 23.67 2.94 -11.44
C GLY A 12 22.32 3.08 -10.75
N GLY A 13 21.24 2.75 -11.46
CA GLY A 13 19.93 2.59 -10.85
C GLY A 13 19.97 1.33 -10.01
N HIS A 14 19.74 1.47 -8.71
CA HIS A 14 19.46 0.32 -7.85
C HIS A 14 18.21 -0.36 -8.39
N SER A 15 18.40 -1.46 -9.10
CA SER A 15 17.28 -2.28 -9.59
C SER A 15 16.68 -2.99 -8.38
N PHE A 16 15.59 -2.45 -7.87
CA PHE A 16 14.76 -3.17 -6.90
C PHE A 16 14.11 -4.36 -7.63
N PRO A 17 14.19 -5.60 -7.09
CA PRO A 17 13.67 -6.79 -7.75
C PRO A 17 12.14 -6.79 -7.90
N LEU A 18 11.42 -5.83 -7.26
CA LEU A 18 9.99 -5.66 -7.35
C LEU A 18 9.61 -4.47 -8.25
N ASP A 19 8.63 -4.67 -9.12
CA ASP A 19 8.05 -3.60 -9.93
C ASP A 19 7.06 -2.76 -9.09
N PHE A 20 7.58 -1.79 -8.35
CA PHE A 20 6.77 -0.85 -7.57
C PHE A 20 5.88 0.05 -8.43
N ALA A 21 6.17 0.24 -9.71
CA ALA A 21 5.36 1.07 -10.59
C ALA A 21 3.96 0.47 -10.82
N SER A 22 3.82 -0.84 -10.66
CA SER A 22 2.56 -1.56 -10.76
C SER A 22 1.79 -1.67 -9.43
N ILE A 23 2.40 -1.25 -8.30
CA ILE A 23 1.81 -1.37 -6.97
C ILE A 23 1.23 -0.03 -6.53
N SER A 24 -0.05 -0.02 -6.18
CA SER A 24 -0.72 1.14 -5.59
C SER A 24 -0.87 0.99 -4.08
N PHE A 25 -0.74 2.11 -3.38
CA PHE A 25 -0.77 2.18 -1.94
C PHE A 25 -1.84 3.16 -1.44
N LEU A 26 -2.42 2.86 -0.28
CA LEU A 26 -3.19 3.81 0.51
C LEU A 26 -2.50 3.97 1.86
N ILE A 27 -2.08 5.20 2.17
CA ILE A 27 -1.50 5.58 3.46
C ILE A 27 -2.59 6.20 4.32
N VAL A 28 -2.73 5.70 5.56
CA VAL A 28 -3.72 6.18 6.53
C VAL A 28 -3.02 6.55 7.82
N ASP A 29 -2.94 7.83 8.12
CA ASP A 29 -2.31 8.37 9.33
C ASP A 29 -2.85 9.80 9.54
N ASP A 30 -3.22 10.17 10.76
CA ASP A 30 -3.73 11.52 11.07
C ASP A 30 -2.61 12.58 10.96
N GLN A 31 -1.34 12.18 11.11
CA GLN A 31 -0.20 13.07 11.06
C GLN A 31 0.29 13.32 9.62
N PRO A 32 0.17 14.55 9.10
CA PRO A 32 0.61 14.86 7.73
C PRO A 32 2.10 14.60 7.48
N PHE A 33 2.93 14.73 8.52
CA PHE A 33 4.37 14.47 8.42
C PHE A 33 4.65 12.99 8.11
N THR A 34 3.99 12.08 8.83
CA THR A 34 4.13 10.63 8.63
C THR A 34 3.68 10.24 7.22
N ARG A 35 2.52 10.75 6.77
CA ARG A 35 2.03 10.48 5.41
C ARG A 35 3.03 10.91 4.35
N ARG A 36 3.55 12.15 4.43
CA ARG A 36 4.57 12.66 3.48
C ARG A 36 5.85 11.83 3.50
N LEU A 37 6.31 11.41 4.68
CA LEU A 37 7.51 10.60 4.82
C LEU A 37 7.34 9.23 4.14
N VAL A 38 6.27 8.51 4.46
CA VAL A 38 5.96 7.19 3.86
C VAL A 38 5.76 7.31 2.35
N ARG A 39 5.00 8.31 1.89
CA ARG A 39 4.82 8.61 0.46
C ARG A 39 6.15 8.83 -0.25
N SER A 40 7.04 9.63 0.34
CA SER A 40 8.36 9.90 -0.25
C SER A 40 9.18 8.62 -0.40
N MET A 41 9.13 7.71 0.59
CA MET A 41 9.78 6.41 0.50
C MET A 41 9.21 5.55 -0.63
N LEU A 42 7.88 5.47 -0.75
CA LEU A 42 7.20 4.70 -1.78
C LEU A 42 7.52 5.22 -3.19
N HIS A 43 7.52 6.55 -3.37
CA HIS A 43 7.96 7.15 -4.63
C HIS A 43 9.44 6.88 -4.91
N GLY A 44 10.30 6.90 -3.89
CA GLY A 44 11.71 6.52 -3.98
C GLY A 44 11.91 5.06 -4.43
N PHE A 45 11.00 4.16 -4.11
CA PHE A 45 10.98 2.77 -4.59
C PHE A 45 10.43 2.64 -6.03
N GLY A 46 9.81 3.69 -6.57
CA GLY A 46 9.26 3.73 -7.93
C GLY A 46 7.74 3.60 -8.02
N SER A 47 6.99 3.60 -6.88
CA SER A 47 5.53 3.59 -6.93
C SER A 47 5.00 4.87 -7.56
N ARG A 48 4.00 4.74 -8.46
CA ARG A 48 3.35 5.85 -9.15
C ARG A 48 2.02 6.24 -8.54
N GLU A 49 1.38 5.33 -7.82
CA GLU A 49 0.04 5.51 -7.28
C GLU A 49 0.05 5.36 -5.76
N VAL A 50 0.02 6.51 -5.08
CA VAL A 50 -0.03 6.60 -3.63
C VAL A 50 -1.16 7.52 -3.25
N TYR A 51 -2.16 6.97 -2.57
CA TYR A 51 -3.31 7.67 -2.01
C TYR A 51 -3.06 7.95 -0.54
N GLU A 52 -3.61 9.03 -0.02
CA GLU A 52 -3.48 9.43 1.37
C GLU A 52 -4.86 9.66 2.00
N ALA A 53 -5.03 9.24 3.24
CA ALA A 53 -6.19 9.52 4.07
C ALA A 53 -5.74 10.00 5.46
N ALA A 54 -6.41 11.01 5.99
CA ALA A 54 -6.15 11.55 7.32
C ALA A 54 -7.05 10.94 8.40
N SER A 55 -8.05 10.15 8.00
CA SER A 55 -9.01 9.50 8.89
C SER A 55 -9.43 8.13 8.38
N ALA A 56 -9.98 7.31 9.29
CA ALA A 56 -10.52 6.01 8.92
C ALA A 56 -11.73 6.09 7.97
N ALA A 57 -12.56 7.11 8.09
CA ALA A 57 -13.70 7.32 7.20
C ALA A 57 -13.25 7.60 5.77
N GLU A 58 -12.34 8.55 5.58
CA GLU A 58 -11.72 8.86 4.29
C GLU A 58 -11.02 7.64 3.70
N ALA A 59 -10.30 6.88 4.54
CA ALA A 59 -9.61 5.68 4.12
C ALA A 59 -10.55 4.59 3.59
N LEU A 60 -11.71 4.38 4.22
CA LEU A 60 -12.71 3.42 3.75
C LEU A 60 -13.29 3.81 2.39
N GLU A 61 -13.57 5.09 2.17
CA GLU A 61 -14.06 5.60 0.89
C GLU A 61 -13.00 5.45 -0.21
N LEU A 62 -11.76 5.88 0.07
CA LEU A 62 -10.65 5.72 -0.86
C LEU A 62 -10.35 4.26 -1.16
N ALA A 63 -10.32 3.38 -0.16
CA ALA A 63 -10.07 1.96 -0.37
C ALA A 63 -11.11 1.31 -1.29
N ARG A 64 -12.40 1.66 -1.13
CA ARG A 64 -13.48 1.15 -2.01
C ARG A 64 -13.41 1.74 -3.43
N GLY A 65 -13.07 3.02 -3.53
CA GLY A 65 -13.03 3.73 -4.81
C GLY A 65 -11.79 3.46 -5.66
N THR A 66 -10.64 3.18 -5.03
CA THR A 66 -9.36 3.00 -5.72
C THR A 66 -8.85 1.56 -5.73
N MET A 67 -9.33 0.71 -4.79
CA MET A 67 -8.89 -0.68 -4.63
C MET A 67 -7.36 -0.81 -4.59
N PRO A 68 -6.68 -0.18 -3.62
CA PRO A 68 -5.22 -0.18 -3.56
C PRO A 68 -4.68 -1.61 -3.40
N ASN A 69 -3.43 -1.83 -3.80
CA ASN A 69 -2.79 -3.14 -3.65
C ASN A 69 -2.37 -3.42 -2.21
N ILE A 70 -1.99 -2.37 -1.47
CA ILE A 70 -1.55 -2.45 -0.07
C ILE A 70 -2.07 -1.22 0.68
N ILE A 71 -2.56 -1.43 1.91
CA ILE A 71 -2.90 -0.35 2.84
C ILE A 71 -1.81 -0.28 3.90
N ILE A 72 -1.30 0.93 4.16
CA ILE A 72 -0.35 1.22 5.25
C ILE A 72 -1.08 2.14 6.22
N THR A 73 -1.31 1.69 7.46
CA THR A 73 -2.12 2.45 8.42
C THR A 73 -1.41 2.61 9.76
N ASP A 74 -1.58 3.78 10.40
CA ASP A 74 -1.28 3.92 11.83
C ASP A 74 -2.32 3.16 12.67
N LEU A 75 -1.86 2.66 13.81
CA LEU A 75 -2.71 2.02 14.81
C LEU A 75 -3.37 3.06 15.74
N MET A 76 -2.72 4.21 15.94
CA MET A 76 -3.12 5.23 16.90
C MET A 76 -3.65 6.47 16.16
N MET A 77 -4.96 6.48 15.88
CA MET A 77 -5.66 7.63 15.32
C MET A 77 -6.71 8.14 16.31
N PRO A 78 -6.93 9.47 16.45
CA PRO A 78 -7.83 10.04 17.44
C PRO A 78 -9.29 9.62 17.27
N ASP A 79 -9.75 9.55 16.02
CA ASP A 79 -11.17 9.39 15.68
C ASP A 79 -11.67 7.93 15.73
N LEU A 80 -10.78 6.97 15.61
CA LEU A 80 -11.14 5.56 15.61
C LEU A 80 -9.98 4.71 16.13
N ASN A 81 -10.29 3.78 17.02
CA ASN A 81 -9.35 2.75 17.44
C ASN A 81 -8.90 1.96 16.20
N GLY A 82 -7.59 2.00 15.90
CA GLY A 82 -7.01 1.38 14.70
C GLY A 82 -7.36 -0.09 14.53
N LEU A 83 -7.48 -0.86 15.64
CA LEU A 83 -7.94 -2.25 15.59
C LEU A 83 -9.38 -2.37 15.07
N LYS A 84 -10.27 -1.45 15.46
CA LYS A 84 -11.64 -1.41 14.95
C LYS A 84 -11.65 -1.10 13.45
N PHE A 85 -10.84 -0.15 13.02
CA PHE A 85 -10.68 0.18 11.61
C PHE A 85 -10.20 -1.04 10.79
N ILE A 86 -9.16 -1.73 11.27
CA ILE A 86 -8.64 -2.93 10.62
C ILE A 86 -9.72 -4.02 10.53
N LYS A 87 -10.48 -4.27 11.58
CA LYS A 87 -11.61 -5.21 11.57
C LYS A 87 -12.67 -4.84 10.54
N MET A 88 -12.95 -3.54 10.35
CA MET A 88 -13.87 -3.07 9.31
C MET A 88 -13.33 -3.32 7.90
N LEU A 89 -12.02 -3.08 7.67
CA LEU A 89 -11.36 -3.39 6.40
C LEU A 89 -11.38 -4.90 6.10
N LYS A 90 -11.13 -5.74 7.10
CA LYS A 90 -11.03 -7.20 6.99
C LYS A 90 -12.38 -7.92 7.11
N ALA A 91 -13.50 -7.20 7.26
CA ALA A 91 -14.81 -7.82 7.34
C ALA A 91 -15.06 -8.72 6.11
N PRO A 92 -15.48 -9.99 6.27
CA PRO A 92 -15.62 -10.95 5.16
C PRO A 92 -16.54 -10.47 4.03
N SER A 93 -17.54 -9.66 4.37
CA SER A 93 -18.48 -9.05 3.42
C SER A 93 -17.90 -7.85 2.66
N ALA A 94 -16.76 -7.30 3.09
CA ALA A 94 -16.17 -6.13 2.47
C ALA A 94 -15.39 -6.52 1.21
N PRO A 95 -15.63 -5.89 0.04
CA PRO A 95 -14.85 -6.14 -1.18
C PRO A 95 -13.34 -5.93 -1.01
N ILE A 96 -12.97 -5.07 -0.03
CA ILE A 96 -11.60 -4.68 0.31
C ILE A 96 -10.93 -5.63 1.31
N SER A 97 -11.64 -6.64 1.83
CA SER A 97 -11.14 -7.53 2.91
C SER A 97 -9.86 -8.30 2.56
N ARG A 98 -9.61 -8.50 1.27
CA ARG A 98 -8.41 -9.21 0.78
C ARG A 98 -7.19 -8.30 0.56
N ILE A 99 -7.34 -6.98 0.72
CA ILE A 99 -6.23 -6.05 0.59
C ILE A 99 -5.30 -6.26 1.79
N PRO A 100 -4.00 -6.51 1.57
CA PRO A 100 -3.06 -6.64 2.68
C PRO A 100 -2.86 -5.31 3.40
N ILE A 101 -2.63 -5.42 4.69
CA ILE A 101 -2.47 -4.29 5.60
C ILE A 101 -1.11 -4.35 6.28
N ILE A 102 -0.34 -3.26 6.17
CA ILE A 102 0.83 -2.98 6.98
C ILE A 102 0.42 -2.00 8.07
N VAL A 103 0.61 -2.35 9.32
CA VAL A 103 0.37 -1.46 10.45
C VAL A 103 1.66 -0.77 10.85
N LEU A 104 1.62 0.55 10.99
CA LEU A 104 2.68 1.34 11.60
C LEU A 104 2.33 1.57 13.08
N SER A 105 3.24 1.26 14.01
CA SER A 105 2.98 1.45 15.44
C SER A 105 4.15 2.12 16.12
N GLY A 106 3.87 3.19 16.87
CA GLY A 106 4.87 3.83 17.74
C GLY A 106 5.09 3.08 19.06
N TYR A 107 4.17 2.21 19.42
CA TYR A 107 4.21 1.47 20.68
C TYR A 107 3.75 0.03 20.49
N LEU A 108 4.67 -0.90 20.66
CA LEU A 108 4.38 -2.33 20.54
C LEU A 108 4.34 -2.97 21.94
N THR A 109 3.16 -2.98 22.54
CA THR A 109 2.93 -3.87 23.68
C THR A 109 2.61 -5.28 23.17
N LYS A 110 2.90 -6.32 23.98
CA LYS A 110 2.53 -7.71 23.64
C LYS A 110 1.03 -7.84 23.34
N THR A 111 0.20 -7.13 24.11
CA THR A 111 -1.26 -7.12 23.94
C THR A 111 -1.68 -6.47 22.62
N ALA A 112 -1.06 -5.35 22.23
CA ALA A 112 -1.34 -4.70 20.94
C ALA A 112 -0.91 -5.58 19.77
N ALA A 113 0.24 -6.25 19.86
CA ALA A 113 0.71 -7.17 18.83
C ALA A 113 -0.23 -8.37 18.64
N LEU A 114 -0.77 -8.94 19.72
CA LEU A 114 -1.76 -10.02 19.66
C LEU A 114 -3.06 -9.55 18.99
N GLY A 115 -3.59 -8.41 19.41
CA GLY A 115 -4.83 -7.86 18.83
C GLY A 115 -4.70 -7.52 17.34
N VAL A 116 -3.54 -7.03 16.91
CA VAL A 116 -3.22 -6.75 15.50
C VAL A 116 -3.19 -8.04 14.69
N ASN A 117 -2.56 -9.10 15.20
CA ASN A 117 -2.51 -10.39 14.53
C ASN A 117 -3.91 -11.03 14.40
N GLU A 118 -4.72 -11.01 15.47
CA GLU A 118 -6.11 -11.49 15.46
C GLU A 118 -7.01 -10.69 14.50
N ALA A 119 -6.71 -9.40 14.28
CA ALA A 119 -7.44 -8.56 13.34
C ALA A 119 -7.13 -8.85 11.86
N GLY A 120 -6.17 -9.76 11.57
CA GLY A 120 -5.82 -10.16 10.22
C GLY A 120 -4.87 -9.20 9.50
N VAL A 121 -3.97 -8.55 10.26
CA VAL A 121 -2.90 -7.71 9.71
C VAL A 121 -1.82 -8.59 9.07
N ASP A 122 -1.32 -8.18 7.93
CA ASP A 122 -0.33 -8.95 7.18
C ASP A 122 1.10 -8.67 7.66
N GLU A 123 1.40 -7.42 8.01
CA GLU A 123 2.71 -6.99 8.50
C GLU A 123 2.57 -5.88 9.56
N LEU A 124 3.48 -5.87 10.53
CA LEU A 124 3.57 -4.87 11.59
C LEU A 124 4.95 -4.23 11.58
N LEU A 125 5.01 -2.91 11.49
CA LEU A 125 6.23 -2.14 11.41
C LEU A 125 6.28 -1.10 12.52
N VAL A 126 7.39 -1.08 13.27
CA VAL A 126 7.58 -0.15 14.41
C VAL A 126 8.09 1.19 13.92
N LYS A 127 7.50 2.27 14.40
CA LYS A 127 8.02 3.64 14.19
C LYS A 127 9.27 3.87 15.07
N PRO A 128 10.33 4.54 14.59
CA PRO A 128 10.42 5.26 13.32
C PRO A 128 10.62 4.34 12.11
N VAL A 129 9.89 4.62 11.04
CA VAL A 129 9.94 3.82 9.81
C VAL A 129 11.19 4.16 9.01
N SER A 130 12.00 3.15 8.68
CA SER A 130 13.12 3.31 7.76
C SER A 130 12.76 2.84 6.34
N PRO A 131 13.35 3.42 5.29
CA PRO A 131 13.12 2.96 3.92
C PRO A 131 13.40 1.46 3.74
N LYS A 132 14.50 0.96 4.33
CA LYS A 132 14.87 -0.45 4.26
C LYS A 132 13.79 -1.36 4.89
N ALA A 133 13.34 -1.04 6.11
CA ALA A 133 12.34 -1.83 6.79
C ALA A 133 11.00 -1.83 6.02
N LEU A 134 10.56 -0.66 5.54
CA LEU A 134 9.34 -0.54 4.74
C LEU A 134 9.42 -1.39 3.46
N TYR A 135 10.54 -1.32 2.74
CA TYR A 135 10.79 -2.13 1.55
C TYR A 135 10.71 -3.64 1.84
N GLU A 136 11.35 -4.10 2.92
CA GLU A 136 11.36 -5.52 3.31
C GLU A 136 9.96 -6.03 3.66
N HIS A 137 9.15 -5.23 4.38
CA HIS A 137 7.77 -5.61 4.72
C HIS A 137 6.87 -5.67 3.48
N ILE A 138 6.97 -4.70 2.58
CA ILE A 138 6.25 -4.73 1.30
C ILE A 138 6.67 -5.95 0.48
N SER A 139 7.97 -6.22 0.38
CA SER A 139 8.51 -7.37 -0.35
C SER A 139 7.96 -8.69 0.17
N ARG A 140 7.87 -8.86 1.48
CA ARG A 140 7.27 -10.07 2.09
C ARG A 140 5.81 -10.27 1.69
N ILE A 141 5.03 -9.19 1.67
CA ILE A 141 3.63 -9.25 1.24
C ILE A 141 3.52 -9.68 -0.22
N VAL A 142 4.30 -9.04 -1.10
CA VAL A 142 4.24 -9.32 -2.55
C VAL A 142 4.69 -10.76 -2.82
N LEU A 143 5.82 -11.19 -2.26
CA LEU A 143 6.37 -12.52 -2.46
C LEU A 143 5.49 -13.64 -1.86
N ARG A 144 4.83 -13.41 -0.71
CA ARG A 144 3.85 -14.39 -0.16
C ARG A 144 2.64 -14.56 -1.06
N LYS A 145 2.16 -13.50 -1.70
CA LYS A 145 1.05 -13.58 -2.64
C LYS A 145 1.41 -14.42 -3.87
N ASP A 146 2.63 -14.31 -4.35
CA ASP A 146 3.10 -15.10 -5.49
C ASP A 146 3.17 -16.61 -5.15
N GLN A 147 3.42 -16.97 -3.90
CA GLN A 147 3.51 -18.37 -3.45
C GLN A 147 2.15 -19.00 -3.07
N ALA A 148 1.25 -18.23 -2.48
CA ALA A 148 -0.03 -18.73 -1.95
C ALA A 148 -1.17 -18.76 -2.98
N ASN A 149 -1.06 -17.99 -4.04
CA ASN A 149 -2.01 -17.97 -5.16
C ASN A 149 -1.32 -17.34 -6.36
N PRO A 150 -1.26 -18.00 -7.53
CA PRO A 150 -0.74 -17.35 -8.71
C PRO A 150 -1.56 -16.07 -9.01
N PRO A 151 -1.09 -15.13 -9.78
CA PRO A 151 -1.36 -13.69 -9.84
C PRO A 151 -2.82 -13.20 -9.82
N THR A 152 -3.78 -14.05 -9.46
CA THR A 152 -5.21 -13.81 -9.57
C THR A 152 -5.73 -12.65 -8.71
N ALA A 153 -5.29 -12.49 -7.45
CA ALA A 153 -5.84 -11.41 -6.61
C ALA A 153 -5.23 -10.04 -6.98
N PHE A 154 -3.94 -10.00 -7.29
CA PHE A 154 -3.25 -8.81 -7.78
C PHE A 154 -3.78 -8.40 -9.16
N VAL A 155 -3.89 -9.36 -10.09
CA VAL A 155 -4.44 -9.16 -11.44
C VAL A 155 -5.93 -8.84 -11.38
N GLN A 156 -6.71 -9.45 -10.47
CA GLN A 156 -8.13 -9.13 -10.29
C GLN A 156 -8.34 -7.71 -9.73
N ASN A 157 -7.50 -7.27 -8.78
CA ASN A 157 -7.56 -5.89 -8.30
C ASN A 157 -7.18 -4.90 -9.40
N GLN A 158 -6.18 -5.19 -10.21
CA GLN A 158 -5.84 -4.36 -11.38
C GLN A 158 -6.98 -4.33 -12.42
N ARG A 159 -7.62 -5.46 -12.71
CA ARG A 159 -8.79 -5.51 -13.63
C ARG A 159 -9.97 -4.71 -13.07
N ARG A 160 -10.33 -4.89 -11.79
CA ARG A 160 -11.37 -4.09 -11.12
C ARG A 160 -11.06 -2.60 -11.14
N ARG A 161 -9.80 -2.22 -10.92
CA ARG A 161 -9.38 -0.82 -11.04
C ARG A 161 -9.55 -0.29 -12.45
N ALA A 162 -9.11 -1.05 -13.46
CA ALA A 162 -9.28 -0.66 -14.86
C ALA A 162 -10.76 -0.49 -15.24
N GLU A 163 -11.65 -1.34 -14.71
CA GLU A 163 -13.10 -1.23 -14.90
C GLU A 163 -13.68 0.01 -14.20
N LEU A 164 -13.25 0.29 -12.95
CA LEU A 164 -13.67 1.49 -12.22
C LEU A 164 -13.21 2.78 -12.91
N HIS A 165 -11.99 2.81 -13.45
CA HIS A 165 -11.50 3.93 -14.22
C HIS A 165 -12.25 4.14 -15.52
N LYS A 166 -12.59 3.05 -16.24
CA LYS A 166 -13.42 3.12 -17.46
C LYS A 166 -14.84 3.61 -17.16
N LYS A 167 -15.44 3.17 -16.05
CA LYS A 167 -16.77 3.63 -15.64
C LYS A 167 -16.78 5.11 -15.31
N LYS A 168 -15.79 5.60 -14.52
CA LYS A 168 -15.66 7.05 -14.22
C LYS A 168 -15.41 7.88 -15.48
N ALA A 169 -14.62 7.41 -16.43
CA ALA A 169 -14.40 8.10 -17.70
C ALA A 169 -15.64 8.11 -18.59
N GLY A 170 -16.45 7.05 -18.58
CA GLY A 170 -17.72 6.98 -19.29
C GLY A 170 -18.79 7.90 -18.73
N ASP A 171 -18.89 7.99 -17.40
CA ASP A 171 -19.84 8.89 -16.73
C ASP A 171 -19.50 10.37 -16.93
N LEU A 172 -18.20 10.71 -17.10
CA LEU A 172 -17.75 12.08 -17.36
C LEU A 172 -17.95 12.50 -18.83
N ALA A 173 -18.05 11.56 -19.76
CA ALA A 173 -18.28 11.84 -21.18
C ALA A 173 -19.77 12.04 -21.53
N LEU A 174 -20.68 11.82 -20.58
CA LEU A 174 -22.14 11.99 -20.73
C LEU A 174 -22.69 13.28 -20.11
N LEU A 175 -21.82 14.15 -19.55
CA LEU A 175 -22.14 15.48 -19.04
C LEU A 175 -21.62 16.56 -19.98
#